data_6d9fdc368a6162859761398607b9a9e1
#
_entry.id   6d9fdc368a6162859761398607b9a9e1
#
_cell.length_a   1.000
_cell.length_b   1.000
_cell.length_c   1.000
_cell.angle_alpha   90.00
_cell.angle_beta   90.00
_cell.angle_gamma   90.00
#
_symmetry.space_group_name_H-M   'P 1'
#
loop_
_entity.id
_entity.type
_entity.pdbx_description
1 polymer ?
#
loop_
_entity_poly.entity_id
_entity_poly.type
_entity_poly.pdbx_seq_one_letter_code
_entity_poly.pdbx_strand_id
1 'polypeptide(L)'
;MKLKIYIYLTFHLLFLCNNRVSSQTPVVKGTVSYVVDTLSLTSNNAQIEKLKYKNELLRYENYKKSYLPSISFALSPIGFNRSLRLMQDPTTGSYTYVKDYSNSSSVGLTIHQKVPFTGGQLQVGSSLNYLNEFSYHRKSYSTSPYYISYSQNLWGGRKRYLLEKKIEESKNVIAINKFCSNIAQIQQNVLSQYMDVLAAQMRLNLSKQTVLNNDTLLDIARIKLDNGRITEYDYKQIELQSLRSKLDSEDAIQNYQQLYHRLLTSIGTTQEIAIVSPEFDLPLSIDSVAIWYYVRKNNSFYQQLELEKLEAEQNLFLVKLENRFNASISLGYGTNQYAEHLVEAYHHPNTRQSIQVGIQIPIFQWGINKNKVKMAENIFQSNLLERETRKRNFENQIAERINAYRSAVKLWMTAKQSYELSQDQYKLALKKFSLGRISDYELYVAQNNQFTSLSQYASAIRQAYTNYYIIRGMTLYDFKKERDLIESLIK
;
A
#
# COMPACT_ATOMS: atom_id res chain seq x y z
N MET A 1 1.54 13.64 -69.26
CA MET A 1 0.75 12.65 -68.50
C MET A 1 1.15 12.61 -66.98
N LYS A 2 2.29 13.16 -66.59
CA LYS A 2 2.71 13.15 -65.16
C LYS A 2 2.13 14.30 -64.29
N LEU A 3 1.61 15.37 -64.88
CA LEU A 3 1.09 16.52 -64.14
C LEU A 3 -0.38 16.35 -63.69
N LYS A 4 -1.18 15.52 -64.36
CA LYS A 4 -2.56 15.25 -63.97
C LYS A 4 -2.73 14.29 -62.79
N ILE A 5 -1.71 13.47 -62.51
CA ILE A 5 -1.73 12.51 -61.38
C ILE A 5 -1.46 13.24 -60.06
N TYR A 6 -0.62 14.30 -60.07
CA TYR A 6 -0.34 15.06 -58.84
C TYR A 6 -1.52 15.92 -58.37
N ILE A 7 -2.38 16.41 -59.25
CA ILE A 7 -3.56 17.22 -58.92
C ILE A 7 -4.65 16.32 -58.30
N TYR A 8 -4.82 15.09 -58.77
CA TYR A 8 -5.77 14.15 -58.17
C TYR A 8 -5.33 13.61 -56.81
N LEU A 9 -4.03 13.42 -56.59
CA LEU A 9 -3.49 12.98 -55.28
C LEU A 9 -3.60 14.07 -54.18
N THR A 10 -3.37 15.35 -54.59
CA THR A 10 -3.51 16.47 -53.63
C THR A 10 -4.95 16.78 -53.30
N PHE A 11 -5.91 16.56 -54.24
CA PHE A 11 -7.34 16.76 -53.99
C PHE A 11 -7.92 15.63 -53.12
N HIS A 12 -7.43 14.39 -53.24
CA HIS A 12 -7.81 13.29 -52.33
C HIS A 12 -7.21 13.41 -50.93
N LEU A 13 -6.00 13.97 -50.79
CA LEU A 13 -5.41 14.25 -49.46
C LEU A 13 -6.12 15.40 -48.72
N LEU A 14 -6.62 16.41 -49.44
CA LEU A 14 -7.38 17.51 -48.87
C LEU A 14 -8.81 17.10 -48.45
N PHE A 15 -9.40 16.07 -49.08
CA PHE A 15 -10.72 15.56 -48.68
C PHE A 15 -10.67 14.57 -47.50
N LEU A 16 -9.51 13.97 -47.22
CA LEU A 16 -9.30 13.09 -46.09
C LEU A 16 -8.99 13.85 -44.76
N CYS A 17 -8.64 15.13 -44.83
CA CYS A 17 -8.34 15.95 -43.65
C CYS A 17 -9.57 16.66 -43.04
N ASN A 18 -10.74 16.59 -43.67
CA ASN A 18 -11.93 17.37 -43.20
C ASN A 18 -13.03 16.53 -42.51
N ASN A 19 -12.81 15.23 -42.29
CA ASN A 19 -13.67 14.44 -41.40
C ASN A 19 -13.02 14.27 -40.04
N ARG A 20 -12.77 15.36 -39.29
CA ARG A 20 -12.84 15.29 -37.84
C ARG A 20 -14.30 15.05 -37.48
N VAL A 21 -14.74 13.82 -37.59
CA VAL A 21 -15.85 13.33 -36.79
C VAL A 21 -15.42 13.54 -35.34
N SER A 22 -15.93 14.61 -34.74
CA SER A 22 -15.98 14.75 -33.31
C SER A 22 -16.80 13.56 -32.82
N SER A 23 -16.15 12.42 -32.62
CA SER A 23 -16.72 11.33 -31.85
C SER A 23 -16.89 11.89 -30.45
N GLN A 24 -18.07 12.40 -30.14
CA GLN A 24 -18.48 12.58 -28.77
C GLN A 24 -18.37 11.20 -28.14
N THR A 25 -17.27 10.96 -27.43
CA THR A 25 -17.12 9.77 -26.61
C THR A 25 -18.35 9.73 -25.71
N PRO A 26 -19.13 8.66 -25.68
CA PRO A 26 -20.35 8.62 -24.89
C PRO A 26 -19.99 8.91 -23.44
N VAL A 27 -20.57 9.96 -22.87
CA VAL A 27 -20.35 10.35 -21.47
C VAL A 27 -20.89 9.21 -20.61
N VAL A 28 -20.00 8.53 -19.88
CA VAL A 28 -20.36 7.38 -19.06
C VAL A 28 -21.04 7.87 -17.77
N LYS A 29 -22.16 7.25 -17.40
CA LYS A 29 -22.82 7.54 -16.11
C LYS A 29 -21.94 7.08 -14.95
N GLY A 30 -21.40 8.03 -14.22
CA GLY A 30 -20.55 7.83 -13.05
C GLY A 30 -21.37 7.62 -11.79
N THR A 31 -21.94 6.45 -11.59
CA THR A 31 -22.54 6.08 -10.29
C THR A 31 -21.45 5.84 -9.24
N VAL A 32 -21.79 5.95 -7.94
CA VAL A 32 -20.87 5.65 -6.84
C VAL A 32 -20.24 4.27 -7.02
N SER A 33 -21.04 3.24 -7.32
CA SER A 33 -20.52 1.87 -7.49
C SER A 33 -19.57 1.77 -8.68
N TYR A 34 -19.85 2.44 -9.80
CA TYR A 34 -18.97 2.39 -10.97
C TYR A 34 -17.63 3.10 -10.71
N VAL A 35 -17.68 4.32 -10.17
CA VAL A 35 -16.46 5.11 -9.95
C VAL A 35 -15.63 4.53 -8.81
N VAL A 36 -16.28 4.19 -7.68
CA VAL A 36 -15.56 3.76 -6.47
C VAL A 36 -15.22 2.28 -6.50
N ASP A 37 -16.11 1.39 -6.95
CA ASP A 37 -15.83 -0.06 -6.92
C ASP A 37 -15.09 -0.56 -8.17
N THR A 38 -15.26 0.10 -9.34
CA THR A 38 -14.66 -0.36 -10.59
C THR A 38 -13.49 0.49 -11.03
N LEU A 39 -13.68 1.79 -11.24
CA LEU A 39 -12.60 2.65 -11.76
C LEU A 39 -11.46 2.85 -10.77
N SER A 40 -11.72 2.85 -9.46
CA SER A 40 -10.64 2.94 -8.47
C SER A 40 -9.62 1.80 -8.58
N LEU A 41 -10.05 0.62 -9.05
CA LEU A 41 -9.18 -0.56 -9.21
C LEU A 41 -8.21 -0.43 -10.39
N THR A 42 -8.53 0.42 -11.37
CA THR A 42 -7.63 0.71 -12.50
C THR A 42 -6.62 1.82 -12.18
N SER A 43 -6.79 2.51 -11.04
CA SER A 43 -5.89 3.59 -10.61
C SER A 43 -4.46 3.11 -10.36
N ASN A 44 -3.49 4.01 -10.54
CA ASN A 44 -2.08 3.72 -10.24
C ASN A 44 -1.88 3.25 -8.80
N ASN A 45 -2.63 3.83 -7.84
CA ASN A 45 -2.55 3.43 -6.44
C ASN A 45 -2.98 1.96 -6.23
N ALA A 46 -4.05 1.51 -6.89
CA ALA A 46 -4.48 0.11 -6.82
C ALA A 46 -3.46 -0.83 -7.49
N GLN A 47 -2.86 -0.42 -8.60
CA GLN A 47 -1.79 -1.15 -9.27
C GLN A 47 -0.55 -1.31 -8.37
N ILE A 48 -0.15 -0.24 -7.68
CA ILE A 48 0.96 -0.26 -6.71
C ILE A 48 0.67 -1.29 -5.59
N GLU A 49 -0.54 -1.27 -5.01
CA GLU A 49 -0.90 -2.23 -3.96
C GLU A 49 -0.92 -3.68 -4.49
N LYS A 50 -1.36 -3.90 -5.73
CA LYS A 50 -1.30 -5.22 -6.38
C LYS A 50 0.15 -5.71 -6.56
N LEU A 51 1.08 -4.83 -6.93
CA LEU A 51 2.50 -5.16 -7.02
C LEU A 51 3.11 -5.46 -5.65
N LYS A 52 2.77 -4.69 -4.61
CA LYS A 52 3.20 -4.96 -3.23
C LYS A 52 2.71 -6.33 -2.76
N TYR A 53 1.44 -6.67 -3.03
CA TYR A 53 0.91 -7.99 -2.69
C TYR A 53 1.65 -9.12 -3.42
N LYS A 54 1.93 -8.96 -4.73
CA LYS A 54 2.76 -9.93 -5.48
C LYS A 54 4.15 -10.09 -4.86
N ASN A 55 4.78 -9.00 -4.41
CA ASN A 55 6.08 -9.06 -3.75
C ASN A 55 6.01 -9.84 -2.43
N GLU A 56 4.93 -9.70 -1.64
CA GLU A 56 4.75 -10.50 -0.43
C GLU A 56 4.60 -12.01 -0.71
N LEU A 57 3.89 -12.37 -1.79
CA LEU A 57 3.79 -13.77 -2.23
C LEU A 57 5.16 -14.33 -2.64
N LEU A 58 5.93 -13.56 -3.43
CA LEU A 58 7.28 -13.95 -3.83
C LEU A 58 8.23 -14.05 -2.62
N ARG A 59 8.08 -13.15 -1.62
CA ARG A 59 8.85 -13.21 -0.38
C ARG A 59 8.60 -14.53 0.37
N TYR A 60 7.33 -14.93 0.51
CA TYR A 60 6.99 -16.21 1.14
C TYR A 60 7.48 -17.42 0.34
N GLU A 61 7.39 -17.35 -0.99
CA GLU A 61 7.96 -18.37 -1.87
C GLU A 61 9.49 -18.47 -1.71
N ASN A 62 10.19 -17.34 -1.68
CA ASN A 62 11.63 -17.28 -1.44
C ASN A 62 12.00 -17.82 -0.06
N TYR A 63 11.19 -17.54 0.97
CA TYR A 63 11.37 -18.15 2.29
C TYR A 63 11.33 -19.69 2.19
N LYS A 64 10.31 -20.27 1.57
CA LYS A 64 10.22 -21.72 1.37
C LYS A 64 11.41 -22.28 0.58
N LYS A 65 11.76 -21.61 -0.52
CA LYS A 65 12.90 -22.01 -1.37
C LYS A 65 14.25 -21.85 -0.68
N SER A 66 14.39 -20.98 0.32
CA SER A 66 15.63 -20.80 1.10
C SER A 66 16.02 -22.05 1.89
N TYR A 67 15.11 -23.01 2.03
CA TYR A 67 15.36 -24.32 2.63
C TYR A 67 15.59 -25.44 1.60
N LEU A 68 15.64 -25.12 0.31
CA LEU A 68 16.09 -26.04 -0.73
C LEU A 68 17.59 -25.93 -0.94
N PRO A 69 18.27 -26.95 -1.50
CA PRO A 69 19.67 -26.87 -1.83
C PRO A 69 19.96 -25.73 -2.80
N SER A 70 20.95 -24.90 -2.50
CA SER A 70 21.45 -23.89 -3.41
C SER A 70 22.83 -24.26 -3.93
N ILE A 71 23.06 -24.12 -5.23
CA ILE A 71 24.35 -24.42 -5.87
C ILE A 71 24.99 -23.10 -6.24
N SER A 72 26.25 -22.90 -5.84
CA SER A 72 27.04 -21.73 -6.18
C SER A 72 28.36 -22.14 -6.84
N PHE A 73 28.70 -21.45 -7.90
CA PHE A 73 30.00 -21.53 -8.57
C PHE A 73 30.79 -20.26 -8.29
N ALA A 74 31.99 -20.41 -7.76
CA ALA A 74 32.87 -19.29 -7.48
C ALA A 74 34.17 -19.44 -8.31
N LEU A 75 34.57 -18.37 -8.98
CA LEU A 75 35.80 -18.29 -9.76
C LEU A 75 36.54 -17.00 -9.40
N SER A 76 37.77 -17.17 -8.94
CA SER A 76 38.74 -16.08 -8.70
C SER A 76 39.92 -16.27 -9.64
N PRO A 77 39.93 -15.69 -10.83
CA PRO A 77 40.94 -15.98 -11.85
C PRO A 77 42.31 -15.39 -11.52
N ILE A 78 42.37 -14.28 -10.82
CA ILE A 78 43.63 -13.59 -10.47
C ILE A 78 43.55 -13.07 -9.05
N GLY A 79 44.49 -13.45 -8.22
CA GLY A 79 44.72 -12.95 -6.87
C GLY A 79 46.19 -12.60 -6.69
N PHE A 80 46.64 -11.45 -7.20
CA PHE A 80 48.04 -11.04 -7.13
C PHE A 80 48.36 -10.50 -5.73
N ASN A 81 49.46 -11.05 -5.16
CA ASN A 81 49.98 -10.62 -3.87
C ASN A 81 51.47 -10.28 -3.99
N ARG A 82 51.89 -9.16 -3.41
CA ARG A 82 53.27 -8.76 -3.24
C ARG A 82 53.44 -8.17 -1.84
N SER A 83 53.96 -8.98 -0.94
CA SER A 83 54.09 -8.59 0.46
C SER A 83 55.37 -9.22 1.08
N LEU A 84 55.73 -8.76 2.27
CA LEU A 84 56.71 -9.42 3.11
C LEU A 84 55.93 -10.29 4.12
N ARG A 85 56.30 -11.58 4.21
CA ARG A 85 55.72 -12.51 5.14
C ARG A 85 56.84 -13.06 6.07
N LEU A 86 56.56 -13.08 7.36
CA LEU A 86 57.41 -13.74 8.31
C LEU A 86 57.18 -15.24 8.20
N MET A 87 58.21 -15.99 7.84
CA MET A 87 58.16 -17.45 7.75
C MET A 87 59.20 -18.06 8.69
N GLN A 88 58.82 -19.19 9.31
CA GLN A 88 59.73 -19.99 10.10
C GLN A 88 60.41 -21.02 9.19
N ASP A 89 61.72 -21.05 9.23
CA ASP A 89 62.52 -22.09 8.57
C ASP A 89 62.27 -23.45 9.26
N PRO A 90 61.78 -24.47 8.55
CA PRO A 90 61.44 -25.76 9.14
C PRO A 90 62.64 -26.53 9.62
N THR A 91 63.87 -26.21 9.18
CA THR A 91 65.08 -26.90 9.57
C THR A 91 65.81 -26.26 10.76
N THR A 92 65.82 -24.93 10.82
CA THR A 92 66.53 -24.17 11.87
C THR A 92 65.62 -23.61 12.94
N GLY A 93 64.28 -23.59 12.70
CA GLY A 93 63.30 -22.95 13.59
C GLY A 93 63.36 -21.41 13.63
N SER A 94 64.28 -20.79 12.89
CA SER A 94 64.48 -19.34 12.88
C SER A 94 63.44 -18.67 12.03
N TYR A 95 63.07 -17.43 12.39
CA TYR A 95 62.11 -16.60 11.62
C TYR A 95 62.84 -15.65 10.68
N THR A 96 62.47 -15.66 9.42
CA THR A 96 62.98 -14.72 8.40
C THR A 96 61.89 -14.09 7.59
N TYR A 97 62.08 -12.84 7.13
CA TYR A 97 61.16 -12.17 6.25
C TYR A 97 61.37 -12.59 4.81
N VAL A 98 60.36 -13.22 4.23
CA VAL A 98 60.40 -13.71 2.85
C VAL A 98 59.47 -12.83 2.01
N LYS A 99 59.92 -12.50 0.80
CA LYS A 99 59.08 -11.81 -0.20
C LYS A 99 58.04 -12.79 -0.73
N ASP A 100 56.76 -12.57 -0.39
CA ASP A 100 55.64 -13.29 -0.99
C ASP A 100 55.19 -12.53 -2.26
N TYR A 101 55.67 -13.01 -3.41
CA TYR A 101 55.33 -12.51 -4.72
C TYR A 101 54.67 -13.65 -5.48
N SER A 102 53.33 -13.62 -5.49
CA SER A 102 52.53 -14.75 -5.95
C SER A 102 51.26 -14.31 -6.68
N ASN A 103 50.76 -15.20 -7.55
CA ASN A 103 49.44 -15.14 -8.11
C ASN A 103 48.67 -16.39 -7.73
N SER A 104 47.47 -16.19 -7.18
CA SER A 104 46.56 -17.28 -6.85
C SER A 104 45.30 -17.22 -7.74
N SER A 105 44.85 -18.40 -8.16
CA SER A 105 43.58 -18.56 -8.84
C SER A 105 42.77 -19.65 -8.18
N SER A 106 41.49 -19.49 -8.06
CA SER A 106 40.63 -20.52 -7.47
C SER A 106 39.33 -20.72 -8.22
N VAL A 107 38.89 -21.96 -8.25
CA VAL A 107 37.55 -22.33 -8.74
C VAL A 107 36.90 -23.29 -7.75
N GLY A 108 35.61 -23.08 -7.48
CA GLY A 108 34.89 -23.93 -6.54
C GLY A 108 33.41 -24.05 -6.91
N LEU A 109 32.87 -25.22 -6.67
CA LEU A 109 31.45 -25.53 -6.73
C LEU A 109 31.00 -25.93 -5.34
N THR A 110 29.93 -25.27 -4.85
CA THR A 110 29.43 -25.51 -3.50
C THR A 110 27.92 -25.62 -3.48
N ILE A 111 27.39 -26.65 -2.83
CA ILE A 111 25.98 -26.85 -2.53
C ILE A 111 25.76 -26.53 -1.07
N HIS A 112 24.87 -25.60 -0.77
CA HIS A 112 24.46 -25.25 0.58
C HIS A 112 23.05 -25.71 0.87
N GLN A 113 22.82 -26.36 2.00
CA GLN A 113 21.53 -26.84 2.46
C GLN A 113 21.31 -26.50 3.92
N LYS A 114 20.25 -25.70 4.20
CA LYS A 114 19.77 -25.52 5.58
C LYS A 114 19.01 -26.76 6.01
N VAL A 115 19.26 -27.23 7.24
CA VAL A 115 18.59 -28.42 7.82
C VAL A 115 17.53 -27.95 8.82
N PRO A 116 16.23 -27.92 8.45
CA PRO A 116 15.16 -27.35 9.29
C PRO A 116 15.02 -28.05 10.64
N PHE A 117 15.24 -29.37 10.67
CA PHE A 117 15.05 -30.18 11.88
C PHE A 117 16.02 -29.81 13.01
N THR A 118 17.27 -29.53 12.67
CA THR A 118 18.35 -29.22 13.65
C THR A 118 18.61 -27.71 13.72
N GLY A 119 18.33 -26.96 12.65
CA GLY A 119 18.75 -25.58 12.45
C GLY A 119 20.23 -25.46 12.05
N GLY A 120 20.86 -26.57 11.62
CA GLY A 120 22.24 -26.62 11.11
C GLY A 120 22.30 -26.31 9.61
N GLN A 121 23.53 -26.30 9.08
CA GLN A 121 23.84 -26.10 7.68
C GLN A 121 24.72 -27.24 7.18
N LEU A 122 24.33 -27.85 6.07
CA LEU A 122 25.11 -28.82 5.32
C LEU A 122 25.69 -28.14 4.09
N GLN A 123 26.97 -28.38 3.86
CA GLN A 123 27.69 -27.89 2.69
C GLN A 123 28.40 -29.05 2.01
N VAL A 124 28.24 -29.19 0.72
CA VAL A 124 28.96 -30.16 -0.12
C VAL A 124 29.64 -29.37 -1.22
N GLY A 125 30.92 -29.66 -1.48
CA GLY A 125 31.63 -28.90 -2.49
C GLY A 125 32.84 -29.59 -3.07
N SER A 126 33.38 -28.95 -4.10
CA SER A 126 34.63 -29.27 -4.77
C SER A 126 35.39 -27.98 -5.02
N SER A 127 36.70 -27.98 -4.85
CA SER A 127 37.55 -26.83 -5.11
C SER A 127 38.91 -27.18 -5.69
N LEU A 128 39.39 -26.27 -6.53
CA LEU A 128 40.73 -26.27 -7.08
C LEU A 128 41.36 -24.88 -6.85
N ASN A 129 42.53 -24.85 -6.25
CA ASN A 129 43.32 -23.63 -6.09
C ASN A 129 44.65 -23.82 -6.81
N TYR A 130 45.01 -22.82 -7.63
CA TYR A 130 46.27 -22.70 -8.28
C TYR A 130 47.08 -21.58 -7.63
N LEU A 131 48.35 -21.84 -7.34
CA LEU A 131 49.26 -20.85 -6.80
C LEU A 131 50.53 -20.84 -7.66
N ASN A 132 50.91 -19.64 -8.12
CA ASN A 132 52.18 -19.41 -8.79
C ASN A 132 53.03 -18.46 -7.94
N GLU A 133 54.09 -18.99 -7.33
CA GLU A 133 55.02 -18.25 -6.48
C GLU A 133 56.17 -17.74 -7.34
N PHE A 134 56.13 -16.48 -7.75
CA PHE A 134 57.18 -15.90 -8.60
C PHE A 134 58.53 -15.80 -7.92
N SER A 135 58.58 -15.64 -6.60
CA SER A 135 59.82 -15.57 -5.80
C SER A 135 60.62 -16.87 -5.83
N TYR A 136 59.92 -18.02 -5.94
CA TYR A 136 60.52 -19.34 -5.91
C TYR A 136 60.41 -20.11 -7.22
N HIS A 137 59.85 -19.46 -8.28
CA HIS A 137 59.58 -20.08 -9.60
C HIS A 137 58.79 -21.39 -9.48
N ARG A 138 57.88 -21.49 -8.48
CA ARG A 138 57.14 -22.69 -8.17
C ARG A 138 55.67 -22.51 -8.47
N LYS A 139 55.08 -23.50 -9.12
CA LYS A 139 53.65 -23.62 -9.35
C LYS A 139 53.12 -24.79 -8.54
N SER A 140 51.90 -24.61 -8.03
CA SER A 140 51.26 -25.67 -7.26
C SER A 140 49.75 -25.65 -7.43
N TYR A 141 49.15 -26.81 -7.34
CA TYR A 141 47.72 -27.05 -7.40
C TYR A 141 47.28 -27.72 -6.10
N SER A 142 46.28 -27.13 -5.43
CA SER A 142 45.65 -27.70 -4.27
C SER A 142 44.19 -28.02 -4.60
N THR A 143 43.80 -29.28 -4.51
CA THR A 143 42.46 -29.73 -4.85
C THR A 143 41.74 -30.27 -3.61
N SER A 144 40.45 -30.06 -3.59
CA SER A 144 39.51 -30.81 -2.74
C SER A 144 38.44 -31.38 -3.68
N PRO A 145 38.67 -32.57 -4.26
CA PRO A 145 37.74 -33.19 -5.23
C PRO A 145 36.29 -33.28 -4.73
N TYR A 146 36.13 -33.59 -3.45
CA TYR A 146 34.86 -33.48 -2.75
C TYR A 146 35.09 -33.19 -1.26
N TYR A 147 34.20 -32.41 -0.68
CA TYR A 147 34.10 -32.25 0.77
C TYR A 147 32.66 -32.11 1.20
N ILE A 148 32.34 -32.59 2.38
CA ILE A 148 31.05 -32.45 3.04
C ILE A 148 31.34 -31.82 4.40
N SER A 149 30.63 -30.74 4.71
CA SER A 149 30.73 -30.15 6.04
C SER A 149 29.35 -29.91 6.62
N TYR A 150 29.19 -30.14 7.91
CA TYR A 150 27.95 -29.85 8.64
C TYR A 150 28.33 -29.00 9.83
N SER A 151 27.63 -27.87 9.96
CA SER A 151 27.80 -26.94 11.07
C SER A 151 26.48 -26.69 11.79
N GLN A 152 26.49 -26.67 13.11
CA GLN A 152 25.32 -26.48 13.92
C GLN A 152 25.64 -25.81 15.26
N ASN A 153 24.79 -24.84 15.65
CA ASN A 153 24.72 -24.41 17.04
C ASN A 153 23.97 -25.48 17.87
N LEU A 154 24.50 -25.87 18.99
CA LEU A 154 23.93 -26.97 19.79
C LEU A 154 22.58 -26.62 20.42
N TRP A 155 22.29 -25.32 20.60
CA TRP A 155 21.00 -24.89 21.14
C TRP A 155 20.30 -23.84 20.25
N GLY A 156 18.99 -23.86 20.38
CA GLY A 156 18.13 -22.83 19.82
C GLY A 156 17.81 -22.95 18.34
N GLY A 157 18.58 -23.74 17.56
CA GLY A 157 18.42 -23.83 16.11
C GLY A 157 17.01 -24.26 15.69
N ARG A 158 16.48 -25.34 16.27
CA ARG A 158 15.11 -25.81 15.98
C ARG A 158 14.04 -24.82 16.43
N LYS A 159 14.16 -24.23 17.63
CA LYS A 159 13.17 -23.27 18.13
C LYS A 159 13.18 -22.01 17.27
N ARG A 160 14.34 -21.51 16.86
CA ARG A 160 14.48 -20.40 15.92
C ARG A 160 13.76 -20.69 14.61
N TYR A 161 13.99 -21.85 14.01
CA TYR A 161 13.31 -22.27 12.78
C TYR A 161 11.79 -22.33 12.93
N LEU A 162 11.28 -22.92 14.03
CA LEU A 162 9.84 -23.04 14.25
C LEU A 162 9.16 -21.68 14.45
N LEU A 163 9.79 -20.75 15.17
CA LEU A 163 9.28 -19.39 15.33
C LEU A 163 9.30 -18.64 14.00
N GLU A 164 10.42 -18.70 13.26
CA GLU A 164 10.53 -18.09 11.93
C GLU A 164 9.47 -18.62 10.95
N LYS A 165 9.27 -19.94 10.96
CA LYS A 165 8.21 -20.57 10.14
C LYS A 165 6.83 -20.04 10.47
N LYS A 166 6.46 -19.99 11.75
CA LYS A 166 5.15 -19.46 12.19
C LYS A 166 4.98 -17.98 11.80
N ILE A 167 6.03 -17.18 11.96
CA ILE A 167 6.03 -15.76 11.59
C ILE A 167 5.81 -15.60 10.10
N GLU A 168 6.55 -16.35 9.25
CA GLU A 168 6.43 -16.22 7.80
C GLU A 168 5.09 -16.77 7.27
N GLU A 169 4.56 -17.84 7.85
CA GLU A 169 3.20 -18.34 7.55
C GLU A 169 2.14 -17.30 7.93
N SER A 170 2.26 -16.67 9.11
CA SER A 170 1.35 -15.60 9.55
C SER A 170 1.42 -14.38 8.64
N LYS A 171 2.62 -13.94 8.23
CA LYS A 171 2.80 -12.84 7.28
C LYS A 171 2.13 -13.11 5.95
N ASN A 172 2.22 -14.34 5.44
CA ASN A 172 1.58 -14.73 4.18
C ASN A 172 0.05 -14.68 4.28
N VAL A 173 -0.53 -15.14 5.38
CA VAL A 173 -1.98 -15.07 5.61
C VAL A 173 -2.45 -13.61 5.75
N ILE A 174 -1.69 -12.78 6.45
CA ILE A 174 -2.00 -11.35 6.64
C ILE A 174 -1.91 -10.59 5.31
N ALA A 175 -1.01 -10.94 4.42
CA ALA A 175 -0.73 -10.21 3.19
C ALA A 175 -1.98 -10.01 2.32
N ILE A 176 -2.84 -11.03 2.22
CA ILE A 176 -4.07 -10.99 1.43
C ILE A 176 -5.09 -10.02 2.03
N ASN A 177 -5.33 -10.14 3.35
CA ASN A 177 -6.28 -9.28 4.06
C ASN A 177 -5.80 -7.82 4.07
N LYS A 178 -4.49 -7.60 4.19
CA LYS A 178 -3.87 -6.28 4.12
C LYS A 178 -4.02 -5.67 2.72
N PHE A 179 -3.81 -6.45 1.66
CA PHE A 179 -4.06 -6.01 0.28
C PHE A 179 -5.52 -5.56 0.12
N CYS A 180 -6.50 -6.39 0.52
CA CYS A 180 -7.91 -6.04 0.44
C CYS A 180 -8.26 -4.80 1.28
N SER A 181 -7.68 -4.64 2.47
CA SER A 181 -7.86 -3.44 3.31
C SER A 181 -7.29 -2.19 2.66
N ASN A 182 -6.12 -2.28 2.00
CA ASN A 182 -5.52 -1.16 1.29
C ASN A 182 -6.36 -0.75 0.06
N ILE A 183 -6.90 -1.72 -0.68
CA ILE A 183 -7.87 -1.44 -1.77
C ILE A 183 -9.12 -0.76 -1.20
N ALA A 184 -9.68 -1.24 -0.09
CA ALA A 184 -10.84 -0.60 0.54
C ALA A 184 -10.52 0.84 0.98
N GLN A 185 -9.29 1.13 1.44
CA GLN A 185 -8.84 2.49 1.76
C GLN A 185 -8.75 3.38 0.51
N ILE A 186 -8.25 2.86 -0.61
CA ILE A 186 -8.25 3.58 -1.90
C ILE A 186 -9.68 3.90 -2.32
N GLN A 187 -10.60 2.94 -2.21
CA GLN A 187 -12.01 3.16 -2.50
C GLN A 187 -12.64 4.24 -1.60
N GLN A 188 -12.31 4.29 -0.31
CA GLN A 188 -12.76 5.34 0.60
C GLN A 188 -12.24 6.72 0.20
N ASN A 189 -10.97 6.81 -0.24
CA ASN A 189 -10.40 8.07 -0.71
C ASN A 189 -11.07 8.56 -2.00
N VAL A 190 -11.31 7.66 -2.97
CA VAL A 190 -12.04 7.99 -4.21
C VAL A 190 -13.49 8.37 -3.91
N LEU A 191 -14.15 7.67 -2.97
CA LEU A 191 -15.50 8.02 -2.51
C LEU A 191 -15.54 9.44 -1.92
N SER A 192 -14.57 9.80 -1.08
CA SER A 192 -14.51 11.16 -0.52
C SER A 192 -14.46 12.22 -1.63
N GLN A 193 -13.60 12.01 -2.63
CA GLN A 193 -13.50 12.93 -3.78
C GLN A 193 -14.75 12.94 -4.64
N TYR A 194 -15.36 11.78 -4.86
CA TYR A 194 -16.66 11.69 -5.55
C TYR A 194 -17.75 12.51 -4.84
N MET A 195 -17.83 12.42 -3.52
CA MET A 195 -18.80 13.17 -2.72
C MET A 195 -18.51 14.67 -2.71
N ASP A 196 -17.23 15.08 -2.78
CA ASP A 196 -16.84 16.48 -2.94
C ASP A 196 -17.33 17.04 -4.29
N VAL A 197 -17.14 16.29 -5.38
CA VAL A 197 -17.62 16.67 -6.72
C VAL A 197 -19.14 16.72 -6.76
N LEU A 198 -19.82 15.74 -6.17
CA LEU A 198 -21.29 15.71 -6.09
C LEU A 198 -21.83 16.94 -5.36
N ALA A 199 -21.26 17.28 -4.20
CA ALA A 199 -21.67 18.46 -3.45
C ALA A 199 -21.46 19.76 -4.25
N ALA A 200 -20.31 19.87 -4.94
CA ALA A 200 -20.01 21.01 -5.81
C ALA A 200 -20.96 21.09 -7.01
N GLN A 201 -21.30 19.95 -7.63
CA GLN A 201 -22.29 19.89 -8.72
C GLN A 201 -23.69 20.34 -8.26
N MET A 202 -24.13 19.88 -7.09
CA MET A 202 -25.44 20.30 -6.51
C MET A 202 -25.43 21.79 -6.23
N ARG A 203 -24.34 22.34 -5.67
CA ARG A 203 -24.19 23.79 -5.44
C ARG A 203 -24.21 24.59 -6.77
N LEU A 204 -23.45 24.11 -7.77
CA LEU A 204 -23.41 24.73 -9.09
C LEU A 204 -24.80 24.78 -9.75
N ASN A 205 -25.56 23.69 -9.70
CA ASN A 205 -26.90 23.65 -10.25
C ASN A 205 -27.84 24.65 -9.56
N LEU A 206 -27.74 24.74 -8.21
CA LEU A 206 -28.53 25.69 -7.45
C LEU A 206 -28.09 27.13 -7.73
N SER A 207 -26.83 27.45 -7.83
CA SER A 207 -26.35 28.82 -8.12
C SER A 207 -26.75 29.27 -9.50
N LYS A 208 -26.69 28.43 -10.54
CA LYS A 208 -27.22 28.72 -11.89
C LYS A 208 -28.69 29.02 -11.87
N GLN A 209 -29.50 28.23 -11.16
CA GLN A 209 -30.93 28.49 -11.01
C GLN A 209 -31.19 29.83 -10.29
N THR A 210 -30.36 30.15 -9.29
CA THR A 210 -30.44 31.41 -8.54
C THR A 210 -30.12 32.61 -9.42
N VAL A 211 -29.15 32.55 -10.32
CA VAL A 211 -28.85 33.59 -11.29
C VAL A 211 -30.10 33.86 -12.19
N LEU A 212 -30.64 32.79 -12.76
CA LEU A 212 -31.86 32.95 -13.63
C LEU A 212 -33.03 33.58 -12.88
N ASN A 213 -33.26 33.18 -11.63
CA ASN A 213 -34.30 33.74 -10.80
C ASN A 213 -34.02 35.22 -10.47
N ASN A 214 -32.80 35.58 -10.10
CA ASN A 214 -32.44 36.95 -9.74
C ASN A 214 -32.41 37.89 -10.96
N ASP A 215 -32.04 37.42 -12.15
CA ASP A 215 -32.15 38.19 -13.38
C ASP A 215 -33.64 38.50 -13.71
N THR A 216 -34.53 37.51 -13.58
CA THR A 216 -35.98 37.70 -13.73
C THR A 216 -36.53 38.69 -12.70
N LEU A 217 -36.07 38.63 -11.44
CA LEU A 217 -36.48 39.57 -10.39
C LEU A 217 -35.98 40.99 -10.67
N LEU A 218 -34.77 41.14 -11.22
CA LEU A 218 -34.25 42.45 -11.63
C LEU A 218 -35.07 43.09 -12.72
N ASP A 219 -35.50 42.31 -13.74
CA ASP A 219 -36.39 42.78 -14.81
C ASP A 219 -37.72 43.23 -14.24
N ILE A 220 -38.35 42.47 -13.33
CA ILE A 220 -39.59 42.84 -12.65
C ILE A 220 -39.40 44.11 -11.81
N ALA A 221 -38.27 44.23 -11.09
CA ALA A 221 -37.97 45.40 -10.28
C ALA A 221 -37.82 46.67 -11.14
N ARG A 222 -37.21 46.58 -12.31
CA ARG A 222 -37.08 47.67 -13.25
C ARG A 222 -38.45 48.19 -13.67
N ILE A 223 -39.34 47.28 -14.06
CA ILE A 223 -40.74 47.65 -14.44
C ILE A 223 -41.48 48.30 -13.25
N LYS A 224 -41.26 47.81 -12.00
CA LYS A 224 -41.90 48.39 -10.81
C LYS A 224 -41.36 49.78 -10.48
N LEU A 225 -40.04 50.02 -10.68
CA LEU A 225 -39.40 51.32 -10.48
C LEU A 225 -39.96 52.35 -11.48
N ASP A 226 -40.01 51.97 -12.78
CA ASP A 226 -40.54 52.82 -13.85
C ASP A 226 -42.03 53.22 -13.60
N ASN A 227 -42.77 52.34 -12.92
CA ASN A 227 -44.17 52.58 -12.52
C ASN A 227 -44.26 53.21 -11.10
N GLY A 228 -43.19 53.66 -10.47
CA GLY A 228 -43.16 54.28 -9.14
C GLY A 228 -43.63 53.37 -7.99
N ARG A 229 -43.58 52.02 -8.13
CA ARG A 229 -44.08 51.06 -7.15
C ARG A 229 -43.00 50.57 -6.16
N ILE A 230 -41.74 50.87 -6.43
CA ILE A 230 -40.57 50.59 -5.53
C ILE A 230 -39.66 51.81 -5.56
N THR A 231 -38.83 51.95 -4.52
CA THR A 231 -37.82 53.00 -4.44
C THR A 231 -36.57 52.66 -5.27
N GLU A 232 -35.79 53.71 -5.61
CA GLU A 232 -34.48 53.48 -6.26
C GLU A 232 -33.54 52.67 -5.36
N TYR A 233 -33.65 52.81 -4.07
CA TYR A 233 -32.89 52.00 -3.09
C TYR A 233 -33.23 50.51 -3.23
N ASP A 234 -34.51 50.15 -3.26
CA ASP A 234 -34.98 48.76 -3.41
C ASP A 234 -34.48 48.17 -4.74
N TYR A 235 -34.55 48.93 -5.82
CA TYR A 235 -34.02 48.50 -7.12
C TYR A 235 -32.53 48.24 -7.07
N LYS A 236 -31.72 49.15 -6.48
CA LYS A 236 -30.28 48.99 -6.33
C LYS A 236 -29.91 47.77 -5.47
N GLN A 237 -30.71 47.43 -4.49
CA GLN A 237 -30.52 46.25 -3.66
C GLN A 237 -30.74 44.96 -4.47
N ILE A 238 -31.77 44.90 -5.31
CA ILE A 238 -32.06 43.77 -6.21
C ILE A 238 -30.95 43.66 -7.28
N GLU A 239 -30.49 44.78 -7.85
CA GLU A 239 -29.36 44.81 -8.79
C GLU A 239 -28.08 44.23 -8.17
N LEU A 240 -27.77 44.67 -6.95
CA LEU A 240 -26.60 44.13 -6.19
C LEU A 240 -26.75 42.61 -5.93
N GLN A 241 -27.95 42.15 -5.59
CA GLN A 241 -28.22 40.72 -5.39
C GLN A 241 -28.03 39.88 -6.68
N SER A 242 -28.47 40.41 -7.85
CA SER A 242 -28.24 39.78 -9.16
C SER A 242 -26.71 39.65 -9.43
N LEU A 243 -25.93 40.73 -9.22
CA LEU A 243 -24.49 40.72 -9.42
C LEU A 243 -23.79 39.72 -8.48
N ARG A 244 -24.19 39.67 -7.20
CA ARG A 244 -23.65 38.68 -6.22
C ARG A 244 -23.94 37.24 -6.66
N SER A 245 -25.15 36.97 -7.13
CA SER A 245 -25.49 35.61 -7.59
C SER A 245 -24.65 35.18 -8.81
N LYS A 246 -24.26 36.09 -9.69
CA LYS A 246 -23.37 35.83 -10.82
C LYS A 246 -21.97 35.50 -10.33
N LEU A 247 -21.40 36.24 -9.36
CA LEU A 247 -20.11 35.95 -8.74
C LEU A 247 -20.14 34.59 -8.06
N ASP A 248 -21.16 34.29 -7.25
CA ASP A 248 -21.32 32.98 -6.58
C ASP A 248 -21.41 31.83 -7.58
N SER A 249 -22.00 32.05 -8.76
CA SER A 249 -22.09 31.05 -9.82
C SER A 249 -20.72 30.79 -10.48
N GLU A 250 -19.95 31.83 -10.74
CA GLU A 250 -18.57 31.69 -11.28
C GLU A 250 -17.66 30.95 -10.30
N ASP A 251 -17.71 31.26 -9.01
CA ASP A 251 -16.98 30.55 -7.97
C ASP A 251 -17.41 29.07 -7.91
N ALA A 252 -18.69 28.78 -8.03
CA ALA A 252 -19.19 27.40 -8.05
C ALA A 252 -18.74 26.63 -9.29
N ILE A 253 -18.63 27.27 -10.47
CA ILE A 253 -18.09 26.67 -11.70
C ILE A 253 -16.63 26.28 -11.48
N GLN A 254 -15.79 27.21 -11.00
CA GLN A 254 -14.37 26.98 -10.79
C GLN A 254 -14.14 25.85 -9.76
N ASN A 255 -14.85 25.88 -8.64
CA ASN A 255 -14.76 24.86 -7.61
C ASN A 255 -15.15 23.47 -8.13
N TYR A 256 -16.27 23.37 -8.90
CA TYR A 256 -16.67 22.11 -9.52
C TYR A 256 -15.61 21.57 -10.47
N GLN A 257 -15.07 22.40 -11.36
CA GLN A 257 -14.04 22.00 -12.31
C GLN A 257 -12.78 21.49 -11.60
N GLN A 258 -12.31 22.20 -10.57
CA GLN A 258 -11.13 21.82 -9.79
C GLN A 258 -11.33 20.46 -9.10
N LEU A 259 -12.46 20.24 -8.43
CA LEU A 259 -12.75 18.99 -7.74
C LEU A 259 -12.94 17.84 -8.72
N TYR A 260 -13.61 18.09 -9.84
CA TYR A 260 -13.80 17.10 -10.90
C TYR A 260 -12.46 16.64 -11.50
N HIS A 261 -11.56 17.55 -11.85
CA HIS A 261 -10.23 17.20 -12.34
C HIS A 261 -9.41 16.42 -11.30
N ARG A 262 -9.52 16.76 -10.02
CA ARG A 262 -8.89 16.00 -8.95
C ARG A 262 -9.39 14.55 -8.88
N LEU A 263 -10.68 14.35 -9.01
CA LEU A 263 -11.29 13.01 -9.07
C LEU A 263 -10.77 12.21 -10.25
N LEU A 264 -10.80 12.76 -11.48
CA LEU A 264 -10.31 12.09 -12.70
C LEU A 264 -8.84 11.70 -12.58
N THR A 265 -8.00 12.58 -12.03
CA THR A 265 -6.59 12.31 -11.79
C THR A 265 -6.41 11.16 -10.80
N SER A 266 -7.21 11.13 -9.73
CA SER A 266 -7.07 10.08 -8.69
C SER A 266 -7.46 8.68 -9.17
N ILE A 267 -8.40 8.58 -10.09
CA ILE A 267 -8.82 7.30 -10.72
C ILE A 267 -8.00 6.97 -11.97
N GLY A 268 -7.17 7.92 -12.46
CA GLY A 268 -6.26 7.71 -13.59
C GLY A 268 -6.99 7.62 -14.94
N THR A 269 -8.10 8.34 -15.13
CA THR A 269 -8.85 8.38 -16.40
C THR A 269 -8.89 9.78 -16.99
N THR A 270 -8.87 9.83 -18.31
CA THR A 270 -9.11 11.07 -19.09
C THR A 270 -10.52 11.13 -19.67
N GLN A 271 -11.31 10.05 -19.49
CA GLN A 271 -12.67 9.97 -19.99
C GLN A 271 -13.60 10.81 -19.12
N GLU A 272 -14.47 11.58 -19.75
CA GLU A 272 -15.50 12.34 -19.05
C GLU A 272 -16.58 11.43 -18.44
N ILE A 273 -16.91 11.69 -17.18
CA ILE A 273 -17.85 10.91 -16.37
C ILE A 273 -18.92 11.84 -15.85
N ALA A 274 -20.18 11.58 -16.19
CA ALA A 274 -21.31 12.32 -15.61
C ALA A 274 -21.58 11.83 -14.18
N ILE A 275 -21.28 12.66 -13.18
CA ILE A 275 -21.54 12.35 -11.78
C ILE A 275 -23.06 12.30 -11.53
N VAL A 276 -23.50 11.18 -10.97
CA VAL A 276 -24.92 10.92 -10.69
C VAL A 276 -25.17 10.99 -9.19
N SER A 277 -26.13 11.81 -8.76
CA SER A 277 -26.56 11.83 -7.35
C SER A 277 -27.11 10.45 -6.98
N PRO A 278 -26.61 9.82 -5.92
CA PRO A 278 -27.11 8.52 -5.52
C PRO A 278 -28.51 8.65 -4.93
N GLU A 279 -29.39 7.76 -5.34
CA GLU A 279 -30.61 7.48 -4.60
C GLU A 279 -30.26 6.76 -3.30
N PHE A 280 -31.19 6.77 -2.33
CA PHE A 280 -30.97 6.04 -1.08
C PHE A 280 -31.01 4.53 -1.34
N ASP A 281 -29.86 3.93 -1.51
CA ASP A 281 -29.67 2.51 -1.85
C ASP A 281 -28.80 1.74 -0.83
N LEU A 282 -28.46 2.40 0.29
CA LEU A 282 -27.73 1.80 1.38
C LEU A 282 -28.67 1.04 2.34
N PRO A 283 -28.19 -0.04 3.01
CA PRO A 283 -29.00 -0.71 4.03
C PRO A 283 -29.42 0.25 5.13
N LEU A 284 -30.72 0.27 5.48
CA LEU A 284 -31.25 1.11 6.56
C LEU A 284 -30.59 0.80 7.92
N SER A 285 -30.27 -0.46 8.14
CA SER A 285 -29.55 -0.95 9.31
C SER A 285 -28.68 -2.12 8.91
N ILE A 286 -27.51 -2.23 9.54
CA ILE A 286 -26.64 -3.41 9.44
C ILE A 286 -26.64 -4.07 10.79
N ASP A 287 -26.82 -5.41 10.83
CA ASP A 287 -26.76 -6.17 12.07
C ASP A 287 -25.34 -6.07 12.69
N SER A 288 -25.32 -5.63 13.95
CA SER A 288 -24.07 -5.51 14.71
C SER A 288 -23.36 -6.85 14.88
N VAL A 289 -24.11 -7.95 15.03
CA VAL A 289 -23.53 -9.29 15.20
C VAL A 289 -22.83 -9.71 13.92
N ALA A 290 -23.44 -9.44 12.75
CA ALA A 290 -22.82 -9.72 11.45
C ALA A 290 -21.53 -8.88 11.25
N ILE A 291 -21.52 -7.59 11.65
CA ILE A 291 -20.31 -6.76 11.57
C ILE A 291 -19.20 -7.38 12.41
N TRP A 292 -19.46 -7.73 13.68
CA TRP A 292 -18.46 -8.34 14.54
C TRP A 292 -17.95 -9.68 14.02
N TYR A 293 -18.83 -10.49 13.43
CA TYR A 293 -18.45 -11.76 12.82
C TYR A 293 -17.46 -11.55 11.67
N TYR A 294 -17.78 -10.66 10.71
CA TYR A 294 -16.90 -10.42 9.56
C TYR A 294 -15.61 -9.68 9.92
N VAL A 295 -15.62 -8.77 10.89
CA VAL A 295 -14.40 -8.14 11.39
C VAL A 295 -13.45 -9.20 11.98
N ARG A 296 -13.94 -10.11 12.80
CA ARG A 296 -13.11 -11.16 13.38
C ARG A 296 -12.60 -12.15 12.35
N LYS A 297 -13.39 -12.43 11.32
CA LYS A 297 -13.04 -13.38 10.25
C LYS A 297 -12.03 -12.79 9.26
N ASN A 298 -12.28 -11.58 8.77
CA ASN A 298 -11.63 -11.03 7.58
C ASN A 298 -10.58 -9.95 7.91
N ASN A 299 -10.72 -9.22 9.02
CA ASN A 299 -9.83 -8.11 9.31
C ASN A 299 -8.46 -8.61 9.80
N SER A 300 -7.40 -8.11 9.18
CA SER A 300 -6.02 -8.51 9.52
C SER A 300 -5.57 -8.05 10.91
N PHE A 301 -6.31 -7.18 11.59
CA PHE A 301 -5.90 -6.57 12.85
C PHE A 301 -5.58 -7.60 13.94
N TYR A 302 -6.47 -8.57 14.17
CA TYR A 302 -6.25 -9.61 15.17
C TYR A 302 -5.07 -10.53 14.82
N GLN A 303 -4.91 -10.82 13.54
CA GLN A 303 -3.78 -11.61 13.03
C GLN A 303 -2.45 -10.83 13.17
N GLN A 304 -2.46 -9.51 12.94
CA GLN A 304 -1.30 -8.65 13.15
C GLN A 304 -0.90 -8.59 14.63
N LEU A 305 -1.87 -8.49 15.55
CA LEU A 305 -1.58 -8.55 16.99
C LEU A 305 -0.93 -9.88 17.40
N GLU A 306 -1.33 -11.00 16.81
CA GLU A 306 -0.70 -12.29 17.09
C GLU A 306 0.70 -12.40 16.45
N LEU A 307 0.88 -11.87 15.24
CA LEU A 307 2.19 -11.78 14.60
C LEU A 307 3.19 -10.95 15.43
N GLU A 308 2.78 -9.77 15.90
CA GLU A 308 3.61 -8.91 16.75
C GLU A 308 4.04 -9.63 18.05
N LYS A 309 3.14 -10.41 18.65
CA LYS A 309 3.48 -11.25 19.81
C LYS A 309 4.54 -12.31 19.46
N LEU A 310 4.38 -13.00 18.32
CA LEU A 310 5.35 -14.00 17.86
C LEU A 310 6.71 -13.38 17.55
N GLU A 311 6.75 -12.19 16.96
CA GLU A 311 7.99 -11.45 16.68
C GLU A 311 8.66 -10.98 17.99
N ALA A 312 7.88 -10.50 18.96
CA ALA A 312 8.38 -10.14 20.29
C ALA A 312 8.92 -11.37 21.06
N GLU A 313 8.23 -12.51 20.97
CA GLU A 313 8.72 -13.78 21.55
C GLU A 313 10.00 -14.24 20.87
N GLN A 314 10.11 -14.15 19.55
CA GLN A 314 11.32 -14.48 18.81
C GLN A 314 12.48 -13.57 19.22
N ASN A 315 12.26 -12.27 19.32
CA ASN A 315 13.29 -11.32 19.73
C ASN A 315 13.80 -11.63 21.16
N LEU A 316 12.89 -11.82 22.11
CA LEU A 316 13.26 -12.20 23.48
C LEU A 316 14.06 -13.52 23.51
N PHE A 317 13.62 -14.51 22.73
CA PHE A 317 14.32 -15.79 22.62
C PHE A 317 15.74 -15.62 22.05
N LEU A 318 15.91 -14.83 20.98
CA LEU A 318 17.22 -14.58 20.37
C LEU A 318 18.16 -13.83 21.32
N VAL A 319 17.66 -12.78 21.99
CA VAL A 319 18.47 -12.03 22.98
C VAL A 319 18.91 -12.94 24.13
N LYS A 320 18.02 -13.81 24.63
CA LYS A 320 18.40 -14.80 25.66
C LYS A 320 19.44 -15.81 25.15
N LEU A 321 19.32 -16.20 23.87
CA LEU A 321 20.25 -17.15 23.24
C LEU A 321 21.65 -16.53 23.06
N GLU A 322 21.72 -15.29 22.57
CA GLU A 322 22.96 -14.57 22.28
C GLU A 322 23.75 -14.15 23.54
N ASN A 323 23.02 -13.90 24.64
CA ASN A 323 23.63 -13.42 25.89
C ASN A 323 23.96 -14.53 26.92
N ARG A 324 23.83 -15.78 26.52
CA ARG A 324 24.34 -16.94 27.28
C ARG A 324 25.58 -17.53 26.59
N PHE A 325 26.11 -18.62 27.12
CA PHE A 325 27.19 -19.34 26.43
C PHE A 325 26.68 -19.95 25.12
N ASN A 326 27.52 -19.91 24.10
CA ASN A 326 27.24 -20.49 22.79
C ASN A 326 28.18 -21.70 22.58
N ALA A 327 27.62 -22.78 22.06
CA ALA A 327 28.42 -23.94 21.64
C ALA A 327 27.99 -24.36 20.24
N SER A 328 28.97 -24.64 19.41
CA SER A 328 28.80 -25.07 18.04
C SER A 328 29.62 -26.33 17.77
N ILE A 329 29.12 -27.15 16.89
CA ILE A 329 29.82 -28.29 16.33
C ILE A 329 29.95 -28.10 14.82
N SER A 330 31.17 -28.38 14.30
CA SER A 330 31.42 -28.44 12.87
C SER A 330 32.11 -29.77 12.56
N LEU A 331 31.52 -30.49 11.66
CA LEU A 331 31.99 -31.79 11.17
C LEU A 331 32.39 -31.61 9.70
N GLY A 332 33.53 -32.11 9.32
CA GLY A 332 34.01 -32.09 7.94
C GLY A 332 34.57 -33.44 7.53
N TYR A 333 34.22 -33.89 6.36
CA TYR A 333 34.75 -35.09 5.71
C TYR A 333 34.96 -34.79 4.23
N GLY A 334 36.09 -35.24 3.69
CA GLY A 334 36.40 -35.03 2.29
C GLY A 334 37.78 -35.52 1.92
N THR A 335 38.26 -35.05 0.80
CA THR A 335 39.60 -35.35 0.32
C THR A 335 40.30 -34.07 -0.07
N ASN A 336 41.66 -34.08 0.08
CA ASN A 336 42.50 -33.01 -0.45
C ASN A 336 43.79 -33.58 -0.99
N GLN A 337 44.36 -32.91 -1.96
CA GLN A 337 45.65 -33.24 -2.55
C GLN A 337 46.40 -31.97 -2.95
N TYR A 338 47.70 -32.04 -2.92
CA TYR A 338 48.61 -30.99 -3.34
C TYR A 338 49.62 -31.59 -4.32
N ALA A 339 49.87 -30.92 -5.45
CA ALA A 339 50.86 -31.36 -6.42
C ALA A 339 51.39 -30.16 -7.26
N GLU A 340 52.49 -30.33 -7.92
CA GLU A 340 53.06 -29.33 -8.84
C GLU A 340 52.40 -29.34 -10.24
N HIS A 341 51.78 -30.47 -10.59
CA HIS A 341 51.01 -30.63 -11.84
C HIS A 341 49.52 -30.87 -11.58
N LEU A 342 48.69 -30.31 -12.44
CA LEU A 342 47.23 -30.35 -12.28
C LEU A 342 46.68 -31.79 -12.24
N VAL A 343 47.18 -32.67 -13.09
CA VAL A 343 46.71 -34.06 -13.18
C VAL A 343 47.02 -34.83 -11.89
N GLU A 344 48.21 -34.64 -11.37
CA GLU A 344 48.68 -35.28 -10.12
C GLU A 344 47.89 -34.79 -8.92
N ALA A 345 47.40 -33.53 -8.93
CA ALA A 345 46.58 -32.98 -7.86
C ALA A 345 45.21 -33.66 -7.73
N TYR A 346 44.81 -34.49 -8.70
CA TYR A 346 43.62 -35.32 -8.62
C TYR A 346 43.89 -36.83 -8.44
N HIS A 347 45.14 -37.24 -8.52
CA HIS A 347 45.57 -38.62 -8.28
C HIS A 347 45.81 -38.87 -6.80
N HIS A 348 45.29 -39.99 -6.26
CA HIS A 348 45.50 -40.44 -4.88
C HIS A 348 45.21 -39.36 -3.83
N PRO A 349 44.06 -38.70 -3.81
CA PRO A 349 43.79 -37.66 -2.82
C PRO A 349 43.73 -38.24 -1.41
N ASN A 350 44.34 -37.52 -0.46
CA ASN A 350 44.35 -37.90 0.94
C ASN A 350 43.01 -37.64 1.62
N THR A 351 42.57 -38.54 2.47
CA THR A 351 41.33 -38.34 3.26
C THR A 351 41.55 -37.22 4.29
N ARG A 352 40.60 -36.32 4.34
CA ARG A 352 40.55 -35.24 5.32
C ARG A 352 39.32 -35.42 6.21
N GLN A 353 39.54 -35.44 7.52
CA GLN A 353 38.49 -35.49 8.53
C GLN A 353 38.72 -34.36 9.53
N SER A 354 37.66 -33.69 9.94
CA SER A 354 37.73 -32.65 10.94
C SER A 354 36.49 -32.67 11.84
N ILE A 355 36.69 -32.60 13.12
CA ILE A 355 35.66 -32.40 14.14
C ILE A 355 36.10 -31.19 14.96
N GLN A 356 35.31 -30.16 14.98
CA GLN A 356 35.61 -28.96 15.75
C GLN A 356 34.39 -28.66 16.64
N VAL A 357 34.65 -28.56 17.94
CA VAL A 357 33.68 -28.11 18.93
C VAL A 357 34.15 -26.76 19.45
N GLY A 358 33.34 -25.73 19.20
CA GLY A 358 33.59 -24.38 19.70
C GLY A 358 32.65 -24.08 20.87
N ILE A 359 33.20 -23.61 21.98
CA ILE A 359 32.43 -23.13 23.12
C ILE A 359 32.90 -21.73 23.44
N GLN A 360 31.96 -20.78 23.44
CA GLN A 360 32.22 -19.38 23.79
C GLN A 360 31.38 -19.02 25.01
N ILE A 361 32.05 -18.68 26.11
CA ILE A 361 31.42 -18.32 27.38
C ILE A 361 31.81 -16.87 27.68
N PRO A 362 30.86 -15.93 27.70
CA PRO A 362 31.10 -14.55 28.16
C PRO A 362 31.30 -14.57 29.69
N ILE A 363 32.56 -14.47 30.15
CA ILE A 363 32.90 -14.60 31.58
C ILE A 363 32.53 -13.31 32.34
N PHE A 364 32.91 -12.16 31.80
CA PHE A 364 32.68 -10.88 32.48
C PHE A 364 32.36 -9.74 31.47
N GLN A 365 31.21 -9.13 31.61
CA GLN A 365 30.76 -8.04 30.74
C GLN A 365 30.08 -6.91 31.54
N TRP A 366 30.51 -6.67 32.78
CA TRP A 366 30.00 -5.55 33.61
C TRP A 366 28.46 -5.50 33.73
N GLY A 367 27.77 -6.62 33.63
CA GLY A 367 26.31 -6.70 33.69
C GLY A 367 25.58 -6.40 32.39
N ILE A 368 26.28 -6.09 31.29
CA ILE A 368 25.69 -5.74 29.99
C ILE A 368 24.72 -6.84 29.51
N ASN A 369 25.13 -8.10 29.55
CA ASN A 369 24.26 -9.20 29.08
C ASN A 369 22.98 -9.35 29.92
N LYS A 370 23.09 -9.21 31.24
CA LYS A 370 21.93 -9.20 32.14
C LYS A 370 20.97 -8.07 31.81
N ASN A 371 21.52 -6.87 31.57
CA ASN A 371 20.70 -5.70 31.21
C ASN A 371 20.03 -5.88 29.84
N LYS A 372 20.74 -6.42 28.82
CA LYS A 372 20.15 -6.74 27.51
C LYS A 372 18.97 -7.69 27.62
N VAL A 373 19.11 -8.77 28.39
CA VAL A 373 18.02 -9.71 28.64
C VAL A 373 16.86 -9.04 29.35
N LYS A 374 17.13 -8.25 30.40
CA LYS A 374 16.09 -7.52 31.13
C LYS A 374 15.38 -6.47 30.24
N MET A 375 16.12 -5.76 29.38
CA MET A 375 15.52 -4.85 28.40
C MET A 375 14.60 -5.59 27.42
N ALA A 376 15.02 -6.76 26.92
CA ALA A 376 14.19 -7.56 26.03
C ALA A 376 12.93 -8.11 26.74
N GLU A 377 13.03 -8.46 28.02
CA GLU A 377 11.89 -8.84 28.86
C GLU A 377 10.91 -7.67 29.05
N ASN A 378 11.41 -6.48 29.34
CA ASN A 378 10.60 -5.27 29.47
C ASN A 378 9.90 -4.93 28.15
N ILE A 379 10.60 -5.02 27.01
CA ILE A 379 10.02 -4.81 25.66
C ILE A 379 8.92 -5.83 25.40
N PHE A 380 9.14 -7.11 25.74
CA PHE A 380 8.11 -8.15 25.59
C PHE A 380 6.85 -7.85 26.43
N GLN A 381 7.03 -7.43 27.69
CA GLN A 381 5.92 -7.04 28.56
C GLN A 381 5.20 -5.77 28.05
N SER A 382 5.94 -4.76 27.61
CA SER A 382 5.37 -3.56 26.98
C SER A 382 4.50 -3.93 25.77
N ASN A 383 5.01 -4.78 24.88
CA ASN A 383 4.25 -5.24 23.72
C ASN A 383 2.95 -5.96 24.09
N LEU A 384 2.94 -6.73 25.17
CA LEU A 384 1.70 -7.39 25.65
C LEU A 384 0.66 -6.36 26.14
N LEU A 385 1.09 -5.34 26.89
CA LEU A 385 0.20 -4.27 27.38
C LEU A 385 -0.31 -3.39 26.23
N GLU A 386 0.56 -3.03 25.31
CA GLU A 386 0.18 -2.27 24.10
C GLU A 386 -0.82 -3.05 23.24
N ARG A 387 -0.63 -4.35 23.08
CA ARG A 387 -1.55 -5.24 22.37
C ARG A 387 -2.96 -5.19 22.98
N GLU A 388 -3.09 -5.31 24.32
CA GLU A 388 -4.38 -5.26 24.99
C GLU A 388 -5.04 -3.88 24.86
N THR A 389 -4.26 -2.82 24.94
CA THR A 389 -4.73 -1.44 24.73
C THR A 389 -5.22 -1.23 23.31
N ARG A 390 -4.44 -1.64 22.31
CA ARG A 390 -4.81 -1.56 20.89
C ARG A 390 -6.05 -2.37 20.56
N LYS A 391 -6.18 -3.58 21.14
CA LYS A 391 -7.37 -4.41 20.97
C LYS A 391 -8.63 -3.69 21.47
N ARG A 392 -8.60 -3.15 22.70
CA ARG A 392 -9.74 -2.40 23.26
C ARG A 392 -10.09 -1.17 22.43
N ASN A 393 -9.07 -0.40 22.01
CA ASN A 393 -9.29 0.76 21.17
C ASN A 393 -9.93 0.41 19.83
N PHE A 394 -9.48 -0.69 19.20
CA PHE A 394 -10.06 -1.16 17.95
C PHE A 394 -11.51 -1.64 18.13
N GLU A 395 -11.82 -2.35 19.20
CA GLU A 395 -13.19 -2.78 19.53
C GLU A 395 -14.11 -1.58 19.78
N ASN A 396 -13.63 -0.55 20.48
CA ASN A 396 -14.37 0.71 20.67
C ASN A 396 -14.61 1.42 19.33
N GLN A 397 -13.59 1.50 18.47
CA GLN A 397 -13.73 2.09 17.13
C GLN A 397 -14.82 1.39 16.30
N ILE A 398 -14.91 0.06 16.36
CA ILE A 398 -15.97 -0.68 15.65
C ILE A 398 -17.36 -0.26 16.19
N ALA A 399 -17.53 -0.22 17.51
CA ALA A 399 -18.80 0.19 18.12
C ALA A 399 -19.18 1.63 17.74
N GLU A 400 -18.22 2.55 17.76
CA GLU A 400 -18.41 3.94 17.34
C GLU A 400 -18.83 4.03 15.85
N ARG A 401 -18.21 3.26 14.96
CA ARG A 401 -18.55 3.24 13.53
C ARG A 401 -19.93 2.68 13.26
N ILE A 402 -20.37 1.66 14.00
CA ILE A 402 -21.73 1.13 13.92
C ILE A 402 -22.74 2.22 14.27
N ASN A 403 -22.52 2.93 15.38
CA ASN A 403 -23.40 4.01 15.84
C ASN A 403 -23.39 5.21 14.87
N ALA A 404 -22.21 5.59 14.37
CA ALA A 404 -22.07 6.66 13.40
C ALA A 404 -22.83 6.36 12.09
N TYR A 405 -22.79 5.12 11.62
CA TYR A 405 -23.57 4.72 10.44
C TYR A 405 -25.07 4.84 10.67
N ARG A 406 -25.58 4.31 11.79
CA ARG A 406 -27.01 4.39 12.15
C ARG A 406 -27.50 5.85 12.22
N SER A 407 -26.69 6.71 12.83
CA SER A 407 -26.99 8.14 12.94
C SER A 407 -26.96 8.83 11.57
N ALA A 408 -25.97 8.50 10.72
CA ALA A 408 -25.82 9.09 9.39
C ALA A 408 -26.98 8.73 8.45
N VAL A 409 -27.52 7.50 8.54
CA VAL A 409 -28.70 7.09 7.77
C VAL A 409 -29.94 7.92 8.17
N LYS A 410 -30.18 8.10 9.48
CA LYS A 410 -31.29 8.94 9.95
C LYS A 410 -31.12 10.40 9.52
N LEU A 411 -29.91 10.92 9.67
CA LEU A 411 -29.58 12.30 9.28
C LEU A 411 -29.81 12.52 7.77
N TRP A 412 -29.45 11.57 6.92
CA TRP A 412 -29.68 11.68 5.48
C TRP A 412 -31.17 11.79 5.15
N MET A 413 -32.02 10.94 5.74
CA MET A 413 -33.47 10.98 5.51
C MET A 413 -34.06 12.34 5.92
N THR A 414 -33.70 12.82 7.13
CA THR A 414 -34.20 14.12 7.62
C THR A 414 -33.67 15.29 6.77
N ALA A 415 -32.40 15.28 6.41
CA ALA A 415 -31.80 16.33 5.57
C ALA A 415 -32.42 16.37 4.17
N LYS A 416 -32.78 15.22 3.59
CA LYS A 416 -33.50 15.14 2.31
C LYS A 416 -34.85 15.85 2.41
N GLN A 417 -35.66 15.52 3.41
CA GLN A 417 -36.94 16.15 3.66
C GLN A 417 -36.83 17.66 3.89
N SER A 418 -35.82 18.07 4.69
CA SER A 418 -35.53 19.48 4.93
C SER A 418 -35.19 20.24 3.65
N TYR A 419 -34.39 19.63 2.78
CA TYR A 419 -34.05 20.25 1.49
C TYR A 419 -35.26 20.34 0.55
N GLU A 420 -36.09 19.32 0.42
CA GLU A 420 -37.33 19.32 -0.37
C GLU A 420 -38.27 20.42 0.12
N LEU A 421 -38.51 20.53 1.42
CA LEU A 421 -39.34 21.58 2.02
C LEU A 421 -38.78 22.99 1.76
N SER A 422 -37.45 23.16 1.85
CA SER A 422 -36.80 24.44 1.59
C SER A 422 -36.91 24.89 0.14
N GLN A 423 -36.87 23.94 -0.81
CA GLN A 423 -37.16 24.24 -2.23
C GLN A 423 -38.56 24.73 -2.45
N ASP A 424 -39.56 24.08 -1.84
CA ASP A 424 -40.94 24.47 -1.96
C ASP A 424 -41.21 25.82 -1.27
N GLN A 425 -40.60 26.05 -0.10
CA GLN A 425 -40.65 27.35 0.57
C GLN A 425 -40.11 28.48 -0.32
N TYR A 426 -38.96 28.27 -0.96
CA TYR A 426 -38.37 29.25 -1.86
C TYR A 426 -39.22 29.51 -3.10
N LYS A 427 -39.80 28.48 -3.75
CA LYS A 427 -40.73 28.63 -4.87
C LYS A 427 -41.96 29.46 -4.48
N LEU A 428 -42.52 29.21 -3.28
CA LEU A 428 -43.66 29.98 -2.75
C LEU A 428 -43.26 31.44 -2.44
N ALA A 429 -42.05 31.64 -1.89
CA ALA A 429 -41.53 32.98 -1.61
C ALA A 429 -41.35 33.79 -2.91
N LEU A 430 -40.78 33.19 -3.97
CA LEU A 430 -40.67 33.81 -5.29
C LEU A 430 -42.05 34.29 -5.81
N LYS A 431 -43.07 33.42 -5.75
CA LYS A 431 -44.42 33.75 -6.18
C LYS A 431 -45.04 34.88 -5.34
N LYS A 432 -44.87 34.87 -4.01
CA LYS A 432 -45.35 35.93 -3.14
C LYS A 432 -44.64 37.26 -3.38
N PHE A 433 -43.35 37.24 -3.61
CA PHE A 433 -42.54 38.43 -3.90
C PHE A 433 -42.95 39.06 -5.25
N SER A 434 -43.17 38.26 -6.30
CA SER A 434 -43.66 38.78 -7.59
C SER A 434 -45.02 39.50 -7.48
N LEU A 435 -45.87 39.03 -6.55
CA LEU A 435 -47.16 39.64 -6.24
C LEU A 435 -47.04 40.84 -5.23
N GLY A 436 -45.85 41.16 -4.74
CA GLY A 436 -45.64 42.24 -3.76
C GLY A 436 -46.17 41.94 -2.35
N ARG A 437 -46.29 40.64 -1.97
CA ARG A 437 -46.88 40.19 -0.71
C ARG A 437 -45.82 39.89 0.39
N ILE A 438 -44.55 39.86 0.04
CA ILE A 438 -43.42 39.69 0.96
C ILE A 438 -42.30 40.66 0.56
N SER A 439 -41.41 40.98 1.52
CA SER A 439 -40.24 41.81 1.34
C SER A 439 -39.10 41.04 0.63
N ASP A 440 -38.15 41.80 0.09
CA ASP A 440 -36.90 41.30 -0.44
C ASP A 440 -36.06 40.53 0.65
N TYR A 441 -36.11 41.02 1.90
CA TYR A 441 -35.47 40.33 3.03
C TYR A 441 -36.06 38.94 3.28
N GLU A 442 -37.41 38.78 3.24
CA GLU A 442 -38.06 37.49 3.40
C GLU A 442 -37.73 36.53 2.25
N LEU A 443 -37.60 37.03 1.02
CA LEU A 443 -37.15 36.25 -0.12
C LEU A 443 -35.69 35.80 0.04
N TYR A 444 -34.82 36.70 0.46
CA TYR A 444 -33.41 36.41 0.75
C TYR A 444 -33.27 35.34 1.82
N VAL A 445 -34.05 35.42 2.90
CA VAL A 445 -34.05 34.39 3.96
C VAL A 445 -34.46 33.03 3.41
N ALA A 446 -35.51 32.96 2.59
CA ALA A 446 -35.95 31.71 1.96
C ALA A 446 -34.87 31.11 1.02
N GLN A 447 -34.18 31.96 0.26
CA GLN A 447 -33.07 31.57 -0.59
C GLN A 447 -31.88 31.00 0.23
N ASN A 448 -31.50 31.70 1.29
CA ASN A 448 -30.41 31.27 2.18
C ASN A 448 -30.75 29.95 2.89
N ASN A 449 -31.98 29.75 3.29
CA ASN A 449 -32.45 28.48 3.86
C ASN A 449 -32.31 27.32 2.85
N GLN A 450 -32.59 27.58 1.56
CA GLN A 450 -32.43 26.57 0.52
C GLN A 450 -30.94 26.17 0.34
N PHE A 451 -30.00 27.14 0.31
CA PHE A 451 -28.57 26.87 0.22
C PHE A 451 -28.06 26.10 1.44
N THR A 452 -28.52 26.50 2.63
CA THR A 452 -28.13 25.82 3.89
C THR A 452 -28.64 24.39 3.92
N SER A 453 -29.92 24.16 3.56
CA SER A 453 -30.49 22.81 3.52
C SER A 453 -29.85 21.93 2.45
N LEU A 454 -29.46 22.48 1.29
CA LEU A 454 -28.69 21.75 0.27
C LEU A 454 -27.33 21.29 0.80
N SER A 455 -26.61 22.19 1.48
CA SER A 455 -25.30 21.88 2.06
C SER A 455 -25.41 20.78 3.13
N GLN A 456 -26.43 20.85 3.98
CA GLN A 456 -26.73 19.82 4.98
C GLN A 456 -27.09 18.48 4.32
N TYR A 457 -27.88 18.49 3.25
CA TYR A 457 -28.25 17.28 2.51
C TYR A 457 -27.03 16.64 1.84
N ALA A 458 -26.20 17.42 1.15
CA ALA A 458 -24.96 16.91 0.54
C ALA A 458 -23.98 16.32 1.60
N SER A 459 -23.86 17.00 2.74
CA SER A 459 -23.06 16.52 3.88
C SER A 459 -23.60 15.21 4.47
N ALA A 460 -24.92 15.07 4.59
CA ALA A 460 -25.58 13.88 5.12
C ALA A 460 -25.39 12.67 4.20
N ILE A 461 -25.53 12.85 2.85
CA ILE A 461 -25.20 11.80 1.87
C ILE A 461 -23.76 11.35 2.05
N ARG A 462 -22.82 12.30 2.09
CA ARG A 462 -21.40 12.02 2.29
C ARG A 462 -21.15 11.19 3.56
N GLN A 463 -21.74 11.59 4.70
CA GLN A 463 -21.56 10.89 5.96
C GLN A 463 -22.09 9.45 5.91
N ALA A 464 -23.25 9.21 5.31
CA ALA A 464 -23.85 7.89 5.18
C ALA A 464 -22.95 6.96 4.35
N TYR A 465 -22.54 7.38 3.16
CA TYR A 465 -21.66 6.60 2.30
C TYR A 465 -20.29 6.39 2.92
N THR A 466 -19.68 7.43 3.52
CA THR A 466 -18.37 7.31 4.17
C THR A 466 -18.40 6.28 5.30
N ASN A 467 -19.38 6.35 6.19
CA ASN A 467 -19.50 5.39 7.30
C ASN A 467 -19.79 3.96 6.78
N TYR A 468 -20.60 3.81 5.73
CA TYR A 468 -20.83 2.52 5.09
C TYR A 468 -19.53 1.92 4.54
N TYR A 469 -18.75 2.68 3.77
CA TYR A 469 -17.50 2.21 3.18
C TYR A 469 -16.41 1.96 4.22
N ILE A 470 -16.42 2.69 5.35
CA ILE A 470 -15.55 2.37 6.50
C ILE A 470 -15.91 1.00 7.09
N ILE A 471 -17.19 0.74 7.36
CA ILE A 471 -17.65 -0.57 7.88
C ILE A 471 -17.31 -1.67 6.87
N ARG A 472 -17.60 -1.46 5.59
CA ARG A 472 -17.26 -2.39 4.49
C ARG A 472 -15.74 -2.68 4.45
N GLY A 473 -14.89 -1.66 4.63
CA GLY A 473 -13.43 -1.82 4.68
C GLY A 473 -12.94 -2.53 5.95
N MET A 474 -13.59 -2.31 7.11
CA MET A 474 -13.26 -3.01 8.36
C MET A 474 -13.68 -4.48 8.35
N THR A 475 -14.80 -4.80 7.71
CA THR A 475 -15.36 -6.15 7.63
C THR A 475 -14.84 -6.93 6.42
N LEU A 476 -14.31 -6.24 5.40
CA LEU A 476 -14.05 -6.76 4.06
C LEU A 476 -15.27 -7.50 3.48
N TYR A 477 -16.48 -7.04 3.84
CA TYR A 477 -17.75 -7.58 3.38
C TYR A 477 -18.67 -6.45 2.91
N ASP A 478 -19.28 -6.64 1.75
CA ASP A 478 -20.23 -5.69 1.17
C ASP A 478 -21.66 -6.07 1.56
N PHE A 479 -22.22 -5.40 2.58
CA PHE A 479 -23.57 -5.66 3.09
C PHE A 479 -24.69 -5.27 2.12
N LYS A 480 -24.42 -4.43 1.12
CA LYS A 480 -25.37 -4.09 0.06
C LYS A 480 -25.45 -5.17 -1.00
N LYS A 481 -24.30 -5.75 -1.37
CA LYS A 481 -24.19 -6.79 -2.42
C LYS A 481 -24.10 -8.21 -1.83
N GLU A 482 -24.13 -8.32 -0.51
CA GLU A 482 -24.06 -9.59 0.25
C GLU A 482 -22.88 -10.48 -0.17
N ARG A 483 -21.71 -9.89 -0.40
CA ARG A 483 -20.54 -10.62 -0.89
C ARG A 483 -19.26 -10.28 -0.12
N ASP A 484 -18.37 -11.28 -0.04
CA ASP A 484 -17.02 -11.14 0.49
C ASP A 484 -16.12 -10.38 -0.51
N LEU A 485 -15.42 -9.34 -0.04
CA LEU A 485 -14.53 -8.54 -0.88
C LEU A 485 -13.22 -9.28 -1.19
N ILE A 486 -12.77 -10.17 -0.31
CA ILE A 486 -11.55 -10.95 -0.50
C ILE A 486 -11.70 -11.81 -1.74
N GLU A 487 -12.84 -12.54 -1.85
CA GLU A 487 -13.10 -13.39 -3.03
C GLU A 487 -13.21 -12.58 -4.33
N SER A 488 -13.75 -11.37 -4.25
CA SER A 488 -13.97 -10.54 -5.44
C SER A 488 -12.71 -9.81 -5.94
N LEU A 489 -11.70 -9.61 -5.09
CA LEU A 489 -10.46 -8.89 -5.42
C LEU A 489 -9.31 -9.83 -5.84
N ILE A 490 -9.42 -11.11 -5.54
CA ILE A 490 -8.37 -12.11 -5.85
C ILE A 490 -8.63 -12.79 -7.19
N LYS A 491 -9.89 -12.90 -7.58
CA LYS A 491 -10.28 -13.36 -8.93
C LYS A 491 -9.93 -12.31 -9.98
#